data_d0911f02bcabd777a2b916b47becdf8c
#
_entry.id   d0911f02bcabd777a2b916b47becdf8c
#
_cell.length_a   1.000
_cell.length_b   1.000
_cell.length_c   1.000
_cell.angle_alpha   90.00
_cell.angle_beta   90.00
_cell.angle_gamma   90.00
#
_symmetry.space_group_name_H-M   'P 1'
#
loop_
_entity.id
_entity.type
_entity.pdbx_description
1 polymer ?
#
loop_
_entity_poly.entity_id
_entity_poly.type
_entity_poly.pdbx_seq_one_letter_code
_entity_poly.pdbx_strand_id
1 'polypeptide(L)'
;MAEKTGKRKVDHIRICLDQKAQAKNATAGFEDISLIHRALPEIDKSKISLSTNFLNKKFSAPLIVGAMTGGAKEATAINASIAEAVEKLGLGMGLGSQRAAIENKSLEKTYRVARDKAPNAFLIANVGGVQLVHGYGVKEVKRIVEMIDADAVAVHLNALQEAMQPEGQTNFQGVLAKIGEIAAAIDVPVIVKETGAGISSEDAKALEEAGVKAIDVGGVGGTSFAAVEYYRSTKQSDLYLGEAFWDWGIPTAVSLVENAQSVKLPLIASGGIRSGTDIAKALALGASLTSVSQPILEAAVKGPKETQEKLTCLIEELRNAMFLVGAEKLNDLSKSPVVITGKTAQWL
;
A
#
# COMPACT_ATOMS: atom_id res chain seq x y z
N MET A 1 -14.23 23.58 -0.17
CA MET A 1 -13.51 22.38 0.28
C MET A 1 -13.00 21.53 -0.88
N ALA A 2 -13.82 21.07 -1.80
CA ALA A 2 -13.43 20.21 -2.93
C ALA A 2 -12.28 20.75 -3.81
N GLU A 3 -12.23 22.06 -4.10
CA GLU A 3 -11.16 22.68 -4.88
C GLU A 3 -9.80 22.65 -4.16
N LYS A 4 -9.79 22.87 -2.83
CA LYS A 4 -8.57 22.73 -2.01
C LYS A 4 -8.07 21.28 -1.98
N THR A 5 -8.99 20.30 -1.90
CA THR A 5 -8.66 18.87 -1.93
C THR A 5 -8.06 18.46 -3.27
N GLY A 6 -8.59 18.96 -4.39
CA GLY A 6 -8.05 18.71 -5.73
C GLY A 6 -6.63 19.24 -5.91
N LYS A 7 -6.38 20.50 -5.53
CA LYS A 7 -5.04 21.12 -5.61
C LYS A 7 -4.02 20.34 -4.79
N ARG A 8 -4.36 19.96 -3.54
CA ARG A 8 -3.50 19.16 -2.68
C ARG A 8 -3.09 17.83 -3.35
N LYS A 9 -4.02 17.13 -3.99
CA LYS A 9 -3.72 15.86 -4.68
C LYS A 9 -2.76 16.03 -5.85
N VAL A 10 -2.86 17.11 -6.60
CA VAL A 10 -1.91 17.44 -7.67
C VAL A 10 -0.51 17.72 -7.10
N ASP A 11 -0.43 18.48 -6.00
CA ASP A 11 0.84 18.74 -5.31
C ASP A 11 1.48 17.45 -4.81
N HIS A 12 0.71 16.53 -4.20
CA HIS A 12 1.19 15.23 -3.77
C HIS A 12 1.78 14.42 -4.92
N ILE A 13 1.09 14.34 -6.07
CA ILE A 13 1.60 13.63 -7.27
C ILE A 13 2.93 14.23 -7.70
N ARG A 14 3.00 15.57 -7.84
CA ARG A 14 4.23 16.27 -8.28
C ARG A 14 5.39 16.02 -7.34
N ILE A 15 5.20 16.18 -6.02
CA ILE A 15 6.24 15.98 -5.01
C ILE A 15 6.75 14.54 -5.02
N CYS A 16 5.83 13.56 -5.16
CA CYS A 16 6.21 12.15 -5.24
C CYS A 16 6.96 11.80 -6.54
N LEU A 17 6.63 12.44 -7.66
CA LEU A 17 7.35 12.28 -8.94
C LEU A 17 8.77 12.86 -8.86
N ASP A 18 8.94 14.01 -8.20
CA ASP A 18 10.25 14.64 -7.99
C ASP A 18 11.15 13.81 -7.04
N GLN A 19 10.65 12.74 -6.45
CA GLN A 19 11.33 11.82 -5.52
C GLN A 19 11.96 12.50 -4.29
N LYS A 20 11.61 13.75 -4.01
CA LYS A 20 12.17 14.52 -2.89
C LYS A 20 11.64 14.09 -1.53
N ALA A 21 10.45 13.44 -1.51
CA ALA A 21 9.76 13.04 -0.29
C ALA A 21 10.06 11.59 0.12
N GLN A 22 11.23 11.06 -0.21
CA GLN A 22 11.66 9.75 0.26
C GLN A 22 12.22 9.83 1.68
N ALA A 23 12.16 8.72 2.45
CA ALA A 23 12.87 8.60 3.71
C ALA A 23 14.37 8.93 3.51
N LYS A 24 14.99 9.61 4.48
CA LYS A 24 16.39 10.09 4.40
C LYS A 24 17.37 9.13 5.08
N ASN A 25 17.10 8.83 6.35
CA ASN A 25 18.00 8.07 7.23
C ASN A 25 17.39 6.72 7.65
N ALA A 26 16.05 6.59 7.50
CA ALA A 26 15.35 5.34 7.70
C ALA A 26 15.17 4.61 6.37
N THR A 27 15.18 3.29 6.44
CA THR A 27 14.97 2.41 5.29
C THR A 27 13.82 1.45 5.58
N ALA A 28 13.41 0.66 4.58
CA ALA A 28 12.39 -0.36 4.78
C ALA A 28 12.92 -1.58 5.58
N GLY A 29 14.23 -1.68 5.81
CA GLY A 29 14.87 -2.76 6.52
C GLY A 29 15.16 -4.01 5.67
N PHE A 30 14.81 -4.02 4.40
CA PHE A 30 15.05 -5.19 3.52
C PHE A 30 16.53 -5.40 3.17
N GLU A 31 17.37 -4.40 3.29
CA GLU A 31 18.83 -4.54 3.18
C GLU A 31 19.44 -5.43 4.27
N ASP A 32 18.82 -5.47 5.43
CA ASP A 32 19.21 -6.31 6.56
C ASP A 32 18.73 -7.77 6.45
N ILE A 33 17.89 -8.08 5.45
CA ILE A 33 17.32 -9.41 5.23
C ILE A 33 18.09 -10.11 4.12
N SER A 34 18.59 -11.29 4.39
CA SER A 34 19.25 -12.15 3.41
C SER A 34 18.49 -13.46 3.23
N LEU A 35 18.11 -13.76 1.99
CA LEU A 35 17.65 -15.08 1.59
C LEU A 35 18.86 -16.00 1.35
N ILE A 36 18.76 -17.25 1.78
CA ILE A 36 19.88 -18.19 1.64
C ILE A 36 19.97 -18.70 0.22
N HIS A 37 21.05 -18.34 -0.47
CA HIS A 37 21.34 -18.81 -1.83
C HIS A 37 21.56 -20.31 -1.90
N ARG A 38 20.98 -20.96 -2.90
CA ARG A 38 21.22 -22.37 -3.22
C ARG A 38 22.00 -22.51 -4.51
N ALA A 39 23.25 -23.00 -4.44
CA ALA A 39 24.06 -23.29 -5.59
C ALA A 39 23.49 -24.48 -6.44
N LEU A 40 22.70 -25.34 -5.77
CA LEU A 40 21.93 -26.43 -6.37
C LEU A 40 20.45 -26.27 -6.04
N PRO A 41 19.71 -25.44 -6.78
CA PRO A 41 18.30 -25.20 -6.50
C PRO A 41 17.41 -26.41 -6.78
N GLU A 42 17.81 -27.28 -7.69
CA GLU A 42 17.13 -28.52 -8.10
C GLU A 42 15.67 -28.35 -8.51
N ILE A 43 15.33 -27.20 -9.09
CA ILE A 43 14.04 -26.86 -9.65
C ILE A 43 14.18 -26.32 -11.06
N ASP A 44 13.14 -26.46 -11.87
CA ASP A 44 13.06 -25.83 -13.19
C ASP A 44 12.43 -24.45 -13.07
N LYS A 45 13.18 -23.39 -13.39
CA LYS A 45 12.72 -22.00 -13.34
C LYS A 45 11.41 -21.78 -14.13
N SER A 46 11.22 -22.52 -15.23
CA SER A 46 10.02 -22.40 -16.06
C SER A 46 8.73 -22.91 -15.37
N LYS A 47 8.89 -23.75 -14.33
CA LYS A 47 7.80 -24.32 -13.55
C LYS A 47 7.44 -23.50 -12.30
N ILE A 48 8.19 -22.45 -12.00
CA ILE A 48 7.93 -21.61 -10.82
C ILE A 48 6.57 -20.95 -10.95
N SER A 49 5.70 -21.21 -9.97
CA SER A 49 4.39 -20.61 -9.87
C SER A 49 4.37 -19.45 -8.88
N LEU A 50 4.02 -18.25 -9.39
CA LEU A 50 3.80 -17.04 -8.59
C LEU A 50 2.33 -16.83 -8.21
N SER A 51 1.44 -17.73 -8.65
CA SER A 51 0.00 -17.61 -8.40
C SER A 51 -0.32 -17.74 -6.92
N THR A 52 -1.18 -16.87 -6.44
CA THR A 52 -1.69 -16.87 -5.06
C THR A 52 -3.18 -16.54 -5.00
N ASN A 53 -3.79 -16.82 -3.85
CA ASN A 53 -5.15 -16.40 -3.53
C ASN A 53 -5.10 -15.41 -2.37
N PHE A 54 -5.83 -14.32 -2.49
CA PHE A 54 -5.97 -13.33 -1.43
C PHE A 54 -7.42 -12.84 -1.38
N LEU A 55 -8.04 -12.90 -0.21
CA LEU A 55 -9.44 -12.53 0.02
C LEU A 55 -10.39 -13.11 -1.04
N ASN A 56 -10.26 -14.41 -1.31
CA ASN A 56 -11.05 -15.20 -2.28
C ASN A 56 -10.83 -14.81 -3.76
N LYS A 57 -9.86 -14.00 -4.08
CA LYS A 57 -9.48 -13.65 -5.46
C LYS A 57 -8.14 -14.27 -5.82
N LYS A 58 -8.03 -14.80 -7.04
CA LYS A 58 -6.78 -15.35 -7.59
C LYS A 58 -5.94 -14.23 -8.21
N PHE A 59 -4.65 -14.23 -7.88
CA PHE A 59 -3.63 -13.35 -8.47
C PHE A 59 -2.61 -14.18 -9.25
N SER A 60 -2.08 -13.64 -10.34
CA SER A 60 -0.99 -14.27 -11.11
C SER A 60 0.36 -14.16 -10.40
N ALA A 61 0.54 -13.12 -9.58
CA ALA A 61 1.71 -12.89 -8.74
C ALA A 61 1.29 -12.17 -7.45
N PRO A 62 2.05 -12.28 -6.34
CA PRO A 62 1.69 -11.73 -5.04
C PRO A 62 1.97 -10.23 -4.96
N LEU A 63 1.44 -9.46 -5.90
CA LEU A 63 1.73 -8.04 -6.10
C LEU A 63 0.46 -7.26 -6.41
N ILE A 64 0.30 -6.12 -5.73
CA ILE A 64 -0.70 -5.09 -6.06
C ILE A 64 -0.02 -3.74 -6.28
N VAL A 65 -0.66 -2.87 -7.04
CA VAL A 65 -0.29 -1.45 -7.07
C VAL A 65 -1.04 -0.73 -5.95
N GLY A 66 -0.29 -0.14 -5.02
CA GLY A 66 -0.85 0.51 -3.84
C GLY A 66 -1.62 1.79 -4.18
N ALA A 67 -2.46 2.19 -3.24
CA ALA A 67 -3.30 3.38 -3.36
C ALA A 67 -2.45 4.66 -3.47
N MET A 68 -2.60 5.42 -4.56
CA MET A 68 -1.86 6.66 -4.77
C MET A 68 -2.76 7.88 -4.97
N THR A 69 -3.61 7.88 -5.98
CA THR A 69 -4.30 9.09 -6.42
C THR A 69 -5.75 8.86 -6.83
N GLY A 70 -6.45 9.97 -7.09
CA GLY A 70 -7.86 10.07 -7.50
C GLY A 70 -8.42 11.43 -7.11
N GLY A 71 -9.54 11.86 -7.70
CA GLY A 71 -10.20 13.13 -7.36
C GLY A 71 -9.52 14.38 -7.94
N ALA A 72 -8.65 14.22 -8.92
CA ALA A 72 -8.11 15.28 -9.76
C ALA A 72 -8.12 14.79 -11.22
N LYS A 73 -8.17 15.71 -12.18
CA LYS A 73 -8.24 15.35 -13.62
C LYS A 73 -7.03 14.53 -14.05
N GLU A 74 -5.86 14.90 -13.59
CA GLU A 74 -4.57 14.25 -13.87
C GLU A 74 -4.54 12.80 -13.36
N ALA A 75 -5.22 12.53 -12.26
CA ALA A 75 -5.33 11.20 -11.69
C ALA A 75 -6.07 10.20 -12.58
N THR A 76 -6.92 10.68 -13.50
CA THR A 76 -7.69 9.80 -14.40
C THR A 76 -6.77 8.99 -15.32
N ALA A 77 -5.79 9.64 -15.94
CA ALA A 77 -4.84 8.97 -16.84
C ALA A 77 -3.93 7.99 -16.07
N ILE A 78 -3.48 8.38 -14.86
CA ILE A 78 -2.66 7.53 -14.01
C ILE A 78 -3.43 6.27 -13.59
N ASN A 79 -4.66 6.44 -13.09
CA ASN A 79 -5.50 5.30 -12.71
C ASN A 79 -5.85 4.40 -13.89
N ALA A 80 -6.11 4.96 -15.09
CA ALA A 80 -6.34 4.20 -16.30
C ALA A 80 -5.11 3.37 -16.70
N SER A 81 -3.91 3.98 -16.67
CA SER A 81 -2.65 3.30 -17.02
C SER A 81 -2.36 2.13 -16.09
N ILE A 82 -2.56 2.32 -14.78
CA ILE A 82 -2.37 1.26 -13.78
C ILE A 82 -3.41 0.16 -13.99
N ALA A 83 -4.68 0.52 -14.16
CA ALA A 83 -5.78 -0.43 -14.33
C ALA A 83 -5.57 -1.33 -15.56
N GLU A 84 -5.21 -0.77 -16.71
CA GLU A 84 -4.92 -1.55 -17.93
C GLU A 84 -3.75 -2.53 -17.70
N ALA A 85 -2.70 -2.11 -16.99
CA ALA A 85 -1.54 -2.95 -16.72
C ALA A 85 -1.87 -4.09 -15.74
N VAL A 86 -2.58 -3.81 -14.63
CA VAL A 86 -2.95 -4.85 -13.65
C VAL A 86 -3.96 -5.84 -14.20
N GLU A 87 -4.90 -5.40 -15.04
CA GLU A 87 -5.82 -6.29 -15.75
C GLU A 87 -5.07 -7.31 -16.62
N LYS A 88 -4.16 -6.83 -17.46
CA LYS A 88 -3.35 -7.69 -18.34
C LYS A 88 -2.47 -8.67 -17.59
N LEU A 89 -1.95 -8.25 -16.45
CA LEU A 89 -1.03 -9.06 -15.64
C LEU A 89 -1.74 -9.91 -14.57
N GLY A 90 -3.06 -9.83 -14.44
CA GLY A 90 -3.82 -10.56 -13.40
C GLY A 90 -3.43 -10.17 -11.98
N LEU A 91 -3.18 -8.87 -11.75
CA LEU A 91 -2.83 -8.27 -10.47
C LEU A 91 -4.01 -7.50 -9.88
N GLY A 92 -3.77 -6.72 -8.83
CA GLY A 92 -4.75 -5.82 -8.24
C GLY A 92 -4.22 -4.39 -8.08
N MET A 93 -5.11 -3.45 -7.76
CA MET A 93 -4.73 -2.10 -7.40
C MET A 93 -5.65 -1.49 -6.35
N GLY A 94 -5.08 -0.63 -5.51
CA GLY A 94 -5.82 0.27 -4.63
C GLY A 94 -5.98 1.66 -5.25
N LEU A 95 -7.14 2.29 -5.02
CA LEU A 95 -7.39 3.67 -5.43
C LEU A 95 -7.01 4.63 -4.31
N GLY A 96 -6.60 5.85 -4.66
CA GLY A 96 -6.44 6.91 -3.68
C GLY A 96 -7.77 7.25 -3.00
N SER A 97 -7.71 7.85 -1.80
CA SER A 97 -8.91 8.20 -1.02
C SER A 97 -10.02 8.82 -1.88
N GLN A 98 -11.23 8.22 -1.84
CA GLN A 98 -12.39 8.62 -2.63
C GLN A 98 -13.21 9.74 -1.97
N ARG A 99 -12.71 10.32 -0.85
CA ARG A 99 -13.34 11.46 -0.18
C ARG A 99 -13.73 12.57 -1.16
N ALA A 100 -12.85 12.91 -2.10
CA ALA A 100 -13.11 13.97 -3.07
C ALA A 100 -14.35 13.71 -3.93
N ALA A 101 -14.63 12.45 -4.28
CA ALA A 101 -15.81 12.08 -5.06
C ALA A 101 -17.10 12.03 -4.21
N ILE A 102 -17.00 11.73 -2.92
CA ILE A 102 -18.12 11.87 -1.99
C ILE A 102 -18.52 13.34 -1.83
N GLU A 103 -17.53 14.24 -1.71
CA GLU A 103 -17.75 15.70 -1.61
C GLU A 103 -18.18 16.33 -2.95
N ASN A 104 -17.73 15.79 -4.08
CA ASN A 104 -18.06 16.27 -5.42
C ASN A 104 -18.22 15.13 -6.42
N LYS A 105 -19.48 14.80 -6.73
CA LYS A 105 -19.85 13.70 -7.63
C LYS A 105 -19.20 13.77 -9.03
N SER A 106 -18.90 14.96 -9.53
CA SER A 106 -18.26 15.12 -10.85
C SER A 106 -16.86 14.47 -10.94
N LEU A 107 -16.23 14.18 -9.78
CA LEU A 107 -14.92 13.55 -9.67
C LEU A 107 -14.98 12.00 -9.65
N GLU A 108 -16.15 11.39 -9.58
CA GLU A 108 -16.34 9.92 -9.58
C GLU A 108 -15.63 9.26 -10.76
N LYS A 109 -15.70 9.88 -11.95
CA LYS A 109 -15.04 9.39 -13.15
C LYS A 109 -13.52 9.19 -13.03
N THR A 110 -12.86 9.95 -12.14
CA THR A 110 -11.42 9.86 -11.91
C THR A 110 -11.03 8.57 -11.14
N TYR A 111 -12.02 7.91 -10.54
CA TYR A 111 -11.90 6.63 -9.85
C TYR A 111 -12.54 5.50 -10.66
N ARG A 112 -13.76 5.72 -11.18
CA ARG A 112 -14.51 4.72 -11.95
C ARG A 112 -13.73 4.20 -13.16
N VAL A 113 -12.89 5.04 -13.78
CA VAL A 113 -11.99 4.65 -14.87
C VAL A 113 -11.17 3.40 -14.57
N ALA A 114 -10.86 3.13 -13.30
CA ALA A 114 -10.11 1.93 -12.92
C ALA A 114 -10.91 0.65 -13.21
N ARG A 115 -12.20 0.60 -12.84
CA ARG A 115 -13.06 -0.56 -13.13
C ARG A 115 -13.37 -0.65 -14.62
N ASP A 116 -13.58 0.50 -15.30
CA ASP A 116 -13.84 0.53 -16.74
C ASP A 116 -12.66 -0.05 -17.54
N LYS A 117 -11.41 0.11 -17.07
CA LYS A 117 -10.19 -0.38 -17.70
C LYS A 117 -9.73 -1.75 -17.17
N ALA A 118 -10.18 -2.13 -16.00
CA ALA A 118 -9.84 -3.39 -15.34
C ALA A 118 -11.09 -4.11 -14.81
N PRO A 119 -11.90 -4.68 -15.71
CA PRO A 119 -13.18 -5.30 -15.33
C PRO A 119 -13.01 -6.52 -14.41
N ASN A 120 -11.87 -7.22 -14.46
CA ASN A 120 -11.64 -8.45 -13.70
C ASN A 120 -10.60 -8.30 -12.58
N ALA A 121 -9.77 -7.25 -12.60
CA ALA A 121 -8.74 -7.04 -11.59
C ALA A 121 -9.33 -6.81 -10.19
N PHE A 122 -8.56 -7.17 -9.16
CA PHE A 122 -8.91 -6.90 -7.76
C PHE A 122 -8.74 -5.41 -7.46
N LEU A 123 -9.85 -4.71 -7.27
CA LEU A 123 -9.86 -3.28 -6.97
C LEU A 123 -10.18 -3.01 -5.50
N ILE A 124 -9.36 -2.18 -4.87
CA ILE A 124 -9.52 -1.77 -3.48
C ILE A 124 -9.98 -0.32 -3.42
N ALA A 125 -11.21 -0.09 -2.96
CA ALA A 125 -11.72 1.23 -2.62
C ALA A 125 -10.97 1.81 -1.40
N ASN A 126 -11.08 3.13 -1.14
CA ASN A 126 -10.24 3.74 -0.11
C ASN A 126 -10.92 4.93 0.58
N VAL A 127 -10.89 4.92 1.92
CA VAL A 127 -11.36 5.99 2.80
C VAL A 127 -10.39 6.19 3.95
N GLY A 128 -10.28 7.40 4.48
CA GLY A 128 -9.46 7.65 5.68
C GLY A 128 -10.19 7.26 6.96
N GLY A 129 -9.47 6.66 7.90
CA GLY A 129 -10.00 6.31 9.22
C GLY A 129 -10.52 7.54 9.97
N VAL A 130 -9.81 8.66 9.89
CA VAL A 130 -10.23 9.91 10.54
C VAL A 130 -11.56 10.43 9.99
N GLN A 131 -11.92 10.19 8.72
CA GLN A 131 -13.20 10.59 8.17
C GLN A 131 -14.38 9.84 8.83
N LEU A 132 -14.15 8.62 9.33
CA LEU A 132 -15.18 7.81 9.99
C LEU A 132 -15.68 8.46 11.30
N VAL A 133 -14.82 9.19 12.00
CA VAL A 133 -15.19 9.97 13.20
C VAL A 133 -15.56 11.43 12.88
N HIS A 134 -15.46 11.82 11.60
CA HIS A 134 -15.85 13.15 11.11
C HIS A 134 -17.02 13.10 10.13
N GLY A 135 -17.99 12.23 10.38
CA GLY A 135 -19.27 12.20 9.70
C GLY A 135 -19.43 11.18 8.58
N TYR A 136 -18.42 10.35 8.29
CA TYR A 136 -18.58 9.23 7.38
C TYR A 136 -18.99 7.98 8.16
N GLY A 137 -19.94 7.23 7.62
CA GLY A 137 -20.41 5.98 8.19
C GLY A 137 -20.55 4.90 7.11
N VAL A 138 -21.33 3.88 7.45
CA VAL A 138 -21.60 2.73 6.55
C VAL A 138 -22.12 3.19 5.19
N LYS A 139 -22.99 4.21 5.15
CA LYS A 139 -23.58 4.74 3.91
C LYS A 139 -22.52 5.28 2.95
N GLU A 140 -21.60 6.11 3.46
CA GLU A 140 -20.51 6.70 2.64
C GLU A 140 -19.54 5.61 2.18
N VAL A 141 -19.23 4.63 3.02
CA VAL A 141 -18.33 3.52 2.66
C VAL A 141 -18.99 2.60 1.63
N LYS A 142 -20.28 2.27 1.74
CA LYS A 142 -21.02 1.55 0.68
C LYS A 142 -20.93 2.28 -0.66
N ARG A 143 -21.19 3.59 -0.66
CA ARG A 143 -21.07 4.39 -1.89
C ARG A 143 -19.65 4.40 -2.46
N ILE A 144 -18.61 4.42 -1.62
CA ILE A 144 -17.21 4.34 -2.04
C ILE A 144 -16.94 3.00 -2.75
N VAL A 145 -17.45 1.89 -2.21
CA VAL A 145 -17.34 0.54 -2.80
C VAL A 145 -18.09 0.48 -4.13
N GLU A 146 -19.35 0.91 -4.17
CA GLU A 146 -20.21 0.91 -5.37
C GLU A 146 -19.62 1.77 -6.49
N MET A 147 -18.97 2.89 -6.17
CA MET A 147 -18.41 3.84 -7.13
C MET A 147 -17.46 3.17 -8.14
N ILE A 148 -16.71 2.19 -7.71
CA ILE A 148 -15.73 1.48 -8.54
C ILE A 148 -16.01 -0.02 -8.63
N ASP A 149 -17.15 -0.48 -8.11
CA ASP A 149 -17.46 -1.91 -8.01
C ASP A 149 -16.29 -2.67 -7.37
N ALA A 150 -15.92 -2.25 -6.15
CA ALA A 150 -14.70 -2.68 -5.49
C ALA A 150 -14.81 -4.10 -4.93
N ASP A 151 -13.73 -4.87 -5.01
CA ASP A 151 -13.61 -6.21 -4.41
C ASP A 151 -13.27 -6.16 -2.91
N ALA A 152 -12.73 -5.03 -2.43
CA ALA A 152 -12.42 -4.75 -1.03
C ALA A 152 -12.43 -3.24 -0.75
N VAL A 153 -12.47 -2.85 0.52
CA VAL A 153 -12.28 -1.45 0.92
C VAL A 153 -11.14 -1.31 1.91
N ALA A 154 -10.23 -0.37 1.64
CA ALA A 154 -9.17 0.01 2.55
C ALA A 154 -9.60 1.20 3.41
N VAL A 155 -9.44 1.06 4.73
CA VAL A 155 -9.45 2.19 5.67
C VAL A 155 -7.99 2.55 5.94
N HIS A 156 -7.55 3.72 5.44
CA HIS A 156 -6.18 4.14 5.71
C HIS A 156 -6.08 4.92 7.01
N LEU A 157 -5.03 4.60 7.77
CA LEU A 157 -4.58 5.32 8.95
C LEU A 157 -3.41 6.21 8.53
N ASN A 158 -3.47 7.48 8.87
CA ASN A 158 -2.50 8.47 8.43
C ASN A 158 -2.23 9.54 9.51
N ALA A 159 -2.10 9.09 10.76
CA ALA A 159 -1.96 9.98 11.91
C ALA A 159 -0.78 10.96 11.75
N LEU A 160 0.37 10.47 11.26
CA LEU A 160 1.53 11.32 10.99
C LEU A 160 1.20 12.38 9.93
N GLN A 161 0.59 12.00 8.81
CA GLN A 161 0.22 12.95 7.76
C GLN A 161 -0.75 14.02 8.29
N GLU A 162 -1.81 13.62 9.01
CA GLU A 162 -2.79 14.56 9.57
C GLU A 162 -2.16 15.49 10.61
N ALA A 163 -1.17 15.02 11.39
CA ALA A 163 -0.44 15.85 12.33
C ALA A 163 0.48 16.88 11.66
N MET A 164 1.05 16.55 10.50
CA MET A 164 1.96 17.45 9.76
C MET A 164 1.22 18.42 8.84
N GLN A 165 0.03 18.07 8.40
CA GLN A 165 -0.74 18.82 7.41
C GLN A 165 -1.47 20.01 8.08
N PRO A 166 -1.32 21.25 7.60
CA PRO A 166 -1.95 22.42 8.24
C PRO A 166 -3.48 22.34 8.35
N GLU A 167 -4.12 21.66 7.39
CA GLU A 167 -5.57 21.39 7.37
C GLU A 167 -5.94 20.03 7.94
N GLY A 168 -5.03 19.37 8.67
CA GLY A 168 -5.20 18.00 9.14
C GLY A 168 -6.26 17.82 10.22
N GLN A 169 -6.82 16.65 10.28
CA GLN A 169 -7.82 16.22 11.24
C GLN A 169 -7.17 15.26 12.23
N THR A 170 -6.77 15.76 13.39
CA THR A 170 -5.97 15.01 14.39
C THR A 170 -6.80 14.35 15.49
N ASN A 171 -8.14 14.46 15.45
CA ASN A 171 -8.98 13.70 16.39
C ASN A 171 -9.22 12.29 15.85
N PHE A 172 -8.46 11.31 16.36
CA PHE A 172 -8.58 9.89 16.06
C PHE A 172 -9.38 9.10 17.09
N GLN A 173 -9.95 9.76 18.10
CA GLN A 173 -10.74 9.11 19.15
C GLN A 173 -11.94 8.38 18.55
N GLY A 174 -12.03 7.06 18.81
CA GLY A 174 -13.12 6.22 18.33
C GLY A 174 -12.95 5.66 16.91
N VAL A 175 -11.83 5.90 16.22
CA VAL A 175 -11.56 5.37 14.87
C VAL A 175 -11.62 3.84 14.87
N LEU A 176 -11.02 3.16 15.86
CA LEU A 176 -11.05 1.69 15.94
C LEU A 176 -12.47 1.15 16.04
N ALA A 177 -13.30 1.74 16.90
CA ALA A 177 -14.71 1.34 17.03
C ALA A 177 -15.48 1.52 15.72
N LYS A 178 -15.23 2.61 14.99
CA LYS A 178 -15.82 2.88 13.69
C LYS A 178 -15.34 1.88 12.61
N ILE A 179 -14.08 1.48 12.65
CA ILE A 179 -13.57 0.42 11.77
C ILE A 179 -14.35 -0.89 12.03
N GLY A 180 -14.59 -1.26 13.31
CA GLY A 180 -15.38 -2.42 13.66
C GLY A 180 -16.84 -2.34 13.15
N GLU A 181 -17.50 -1.17 13.29
CA GLU A 181 -18.83 -0.94 12.72
C GLU A 181 -18.84 -1.15 11.19
N ILE A 182 -17.84 -0.65 10.49
CA ILE A 182 -17.71 -0.79 9.04
C ILE A 182 -17.44 -2.26 8.67
N ALA A 183 -16.51 -2.91 9.37
CA ALA A 183 -16.16 -4.31 9.10
C ALA A 183 -17.35 -5.26 9.28
N ALA A 184 -18.26 -4.95 10.20
CA ALA A 184 -19.48 -5.73 10.43
C ALA A 184 -20.62 -5.46 9.43
N ALA A 185 -20.61 -4.28 8.76
CA ALA A 185 -21.76 -3.79 7.99
C ALA A 185 -21.53 -3.74 6.46
N ILE A 186 -20.30 -3.94 5.99
CA ILE A 186 -19.93 -3.89 4.57
C ILE A 186 -19.76 -5.31 4.02
N ASP A 187 -20.31 -5.57 2.85
CA ASP A 187 -20.31 -6.90 2.23
C ASP A 187 -18.95 -7.32 1.66
N VAL A 188 -18.07 -6.36 1.37
CA VAL A 188 -16.70 -6.62 0.88
C VAL A 188 -15.70 -6.63 2.03
N PRO A 189 -14.57 -7.36 1.92
CA PRO A 189 -13.52 -7.36 2.93
C PRO A 189 -13.00 -5.96 3.24
N VAL A 190 -12.85 -5.65 4.55
CA VAL A 190 -12.22 -4.43 5.03
C VAL A 190 -10.73 -4.70 5.27
N ILE A 191 -9.87 -3.90 4.65
CA ILE A 191 -8.43 -3.88 4.83
C ILE A 191 -8.08 -2.62 5.61
N VAL A 192 -7.26 -2.70 6.64
CA VAL A 192 -6.70 -1.50 7.26
C VAL A 192 -5.26 -1.32 6.80
N LYS A 193 -4.90 -0.09 6.45
CA LYS A 193 -3.57 0.24 5.97
C LYS A 193 -3.01 1.49 6.61
N GLU A 194 -1.70 1.50 6.81
CA GLU A 194 -0.98 2.74 7.12
C GLU A 194 -0.45 3.39 5.82
N THR A 195 0.12 4.57 5.91
CA THR A 195 0.50 5.39 4.76
C THR A 195 2.00 5.73 4.67
N GLY A 196 2.82 5.12 5.51
CA GLY A 196 4.28 5.28 5.48
C GLY A 196 4.94 5.35 6.85
N ALA A 197 4.19 5.11 7.95
CA ALA A 197 4.71 5.09 9.32
C ALA A 197 4.61 3.71 10.01
N GLY A 198 4.00 2.70 9.37
CA GLY A 198 3.91 1.34 9.89
C GLY A 198 2.76 1.11 10.88
N ILE A 199 2.41 -0.15 11.07
CA ILE A 199 1.41 -0.61 12.04
C ILE A 199 2.14 -1.43 13.10
N SER A 200 1.94 -1.10 14.39
CA SER A 200 2.48 -1.85 15.51
C SER A 200 1.74 -3.18 15.71
N SER A 201 2.37 -4.12 16.40
CA SER A 201 1.72 -5.39 16.76
C SER A 201 0.52 -5.20 17.70
N GLU A 202 0.53 -4.16 18.52
CA GLU A 202 -0.61 -3.80 19.37
C GLU A 202 -1.80 -3.32 18.56
N ASP A 203 -1.58 -2.39 17.61
CA ASP A 203 -2.63 -1.91 16.70
C ASP A 203 -3.17 -3.05 15.84
N ALA A 204 -2.29 -3.94 15.34
CA ALA A 204 -2.70 -5.07 14.51
C ALA A 204 -3.64 -6.02 15.24
N LYS A 205 -3.37 -6.35 16.52
CA LYS A 205 -4.25 -7.16 17.36
C LYS A 205 -5.63 -6.50 17.55
N ALA A 206 -5.63 -5.19 17.87
CA ALA A 206 -6.87 -4.44 18.02
C ALA A 206 -7.68 -4.41 16.71
N LEU A 207 -7.03 -4.31 15.56
CA LEU A 207 -7.66 -4.35 14.25
C LEU A 207 -8.21 -5.75 13.91
N GLU A 208 -7.49 -6.83 14.27
CA GLU A 208 -7.99 -8.20 14.13
C GLU A 208 -9.26 -8.40 14.96
N GLU A 209 -9.25 -7.97 16.22
CA GLU A 209 -10.42 -8.02 17.12
C GLU A 209 -11.59 -7.18 16.58
N ALA A 210 -11.32 -6.05 15.92
CA ALA A 210 -12.34 -5.25 15.25
C ALA A 210 -12.94 -5.90 13.99
N GLY A 211 -12.42 -7.07 13.56
CA GLY A 211 -13.00 -7.89 12.50
C GLY A 211 -12.56 -7.55 11.08
N VAL A 212 -11.47 -6.78 10.91
CA VAL A 212 -10.87 -6.53 9.59
C VAL A 212 -10.38 -7.84 8.95
N LYS A 213 -10.19 -7.86 7.64
CA LYS A 213 -9.84 -9.09 6.90
C LYS A 213 -8.41 -9.15 6.41
N ALA A 214 -7.70 -8.03 6.42
CA ALA A 214 -6.27 -7.97 6.12
C ALA A 214 -5.67 -6.66 6.65
N ILE A 215 -4.35 -6.64 6.81
CA ILE A 215 -3.58 -5.47 7.20
C ILE A 215 -2.53 -5.20 6.14
N ASP A 216 -2.42 -3.93 5.69
CA ASP A 216 -1.35 -3.42 4.86
C ASP A 216 -0.46 -2.54 5.74
N VAL A 217 0.75 -3.01 6.03
CA VAL A 217 1.60 -2.43 7.09
C VAL A 217 2.04 -0.99 6.81
N GLY A 218 2.17 -0.59 5.56
CA GLY A 218 2.49 0.79 5.19
C GLY A 218 3.69 1.38 5.93
N GLY A 219 4.80 0.62 6.02
CA GLY A 219 5.94 0.99 6.87
C GLY A 219 6.84 2.09 6.32
N VAL A 220 7.78 2.53 7.17
CA VAL A 220 8.83 3.49 6.80
C VAL A 220 9.81 2.86 5.80
N GLY A 221 10.42 3.69 4.96
CA GLY A 221 11.43 3.33 3.96
C GLY A 221 11.04 3.67 2.52
N GLY A 222 9.80 4.14 2.34
CA GLY A 222 9.30 4.68 1.07
C GLY A 222 9.10 6.19 1.12
N THR A 223 7.96 6.64 0.60
CA THR A 223 7.54 8.04 0.66
C THR A 223 7.20 8.42 2.10
N SER A 224 7.81 9.48 2.60
CA SER A 224 7.46 10.11 3.87
C SER A 224 6.37 11.15 3.66
N PHE A 225 5.23 11.01 4.32
CA PHE A 225 4.20 12.04 4.26
C PHE A 225 4.55 13.29 5.06
N ALA A 226 5.41 13.20 6.09
CA ALA A 226 5.98 14.37 6.73
C ALA A 226 6.81 15.20 5.74
N ALA A 227 7.60 14.53 4.89
CA ALA A 227 8.35 15.17 3.82
C ALA A 227 7.43 15.77 2.73
N VAL A 228 6.35 15.09 2.37
CA VAL A 228 5.37 15.62 1.41
C VAL A 228 4.77 16.93 1.93
N GLU A 229 4.35 16.97 3.20
CA GLU A 229 3.78 18.17 3.82
C GLU A 229 4.84 19.26 4.02
N TYR A 230 6.10 18.91 4.33
CA TYR A 230 7.24 19.83 4.33
C TYR A 230 7.35 20.59 3.00
N TYR A 231 7.35 19.87 1.87
CA TYR A 231 7.45 20.52 0.54
C TYR A 231 6.18 21.27 0.11
N ARG A 232 5.05 21.05 0.77
CA ARG A 232 3.82 21.80 0.55
C ARG A 232 3.74 23.09 1.35
N SER A 233 4.43 23.16 2.49
CA SER A 233 4.35 24.31 3.39
C SER A 233 5.32 25.42 3.01
N THR A 234 4.92 26.65 3.34
CA THR A 234 5.76 27.85 3.30
C THR A 234 6.01 28.45 4.68
N LYS A 235 5.38 27.87 5.72
CA LYS A 235 5.53 28.34 7.09
C LYS A 235 6.71 27.68 7.77
N GLN A 236 7.57 28.46 8.40
CA GLN A 236 8.78 27.98 9.06
C GLN A 236 8.49 26.92 10.15
N SER A 237 7.41 27.09 10.92
CA SER A 237 6.98 26.10 11.94
C SER A 237 6.70 24.72 11.34
N ASP A 238 6.01 24.69 10.20
CA ASP A 238 5.62 23.45 9.54
C ASP A 238 6.85 22.77 8.90
N LEU A 239 7.81 23.58 8.41
CA LEU A 239 9.08 23.06 7.89
C LEU A 239 9.90 22.38 9.00
N TYR A 240 9.98 22.98 10.20
CA TYR A 240 10.64 22.35 11.36
C TYR A 240 9.96 21.04 11.77
N LEU A 241 8.64 21.01 11.81
CA LEU A 241 7.90 19.79 12.14
C LEU A 241 8.13 18.70 11.07
N GLY A 242 8.00 19.04 9.79
CA GLY A 242 8.24 18.11 8.69
C GLY A 242 9.66 17.52 8.72
N GLU A 243 10.68 18.33 9.04
CA GLU A 243 12.06 17.87 9.19
C GLU A 243 12.22 16.93 10.39
N ALA A 244 11.65 17.28 11.56
CA ALA A 244 11.75 16.50 12.79
C ALA A 244 11.10 15.12 12.67
N PHE A 245 10.00 15.00 11.92
CA PHE A 245 9.23 13.76 11.75
C PHE A 245 9.45 13.09 10.38
N TRP A 246 10.49 13.50 9.64
CA TRP A 246 10.74 13.01 8.27
C TRP A 246 10.80 11.49 8.18
N ASP A 247 11.50 10.85 9.08
CA ASP A 247 11.74 9.40 9.13
C ASP A 247 10.99 8.71 10.29
N TRP A 248 9.90 9.33 10.79
CA TRP A 248 9.12 8.79 11.90
C TRP A 248 8.33 7.55 11.50
N GLY A 249 8.47 6.49 12.31
CA GLY A 249 7.64 5.29 12.20
C GLY A 249 8.42 3.99 12.32
N ILE A 250 7.76 2.88 12.03
CA ILE A 250 8.27 1.51 12.10
C ILE A 250 8.73 1.09 10.70
N PRO A 251 9.97 0.64 10.50
CA PRO A 251 10.44 0.09 9.22
C PRO A 251 9.53 -1.04 8.72
N THR A 252 9.35 -1.12 7.41
CA THR A 252 8.42 -2.09 6.79
C THR A 252 8.73 -3.54 7.19
N ALA A 253 10.01 -3.95 7.14
CA ALA A 253 10.42 -5.30 7.50
C ALA A 253 10.12 -5.62 8.97
N VAL A 254 10.34 -4.65 9.87
CA VAL A 254 10.04 -4.77 11.31
C VAL A 254 8.53 -4.90 11.53
N SER A 255 7.75 -3.93 11.03
CA SER A 255 6.29 -3.96 11.15
C SER A 255 5.69 -5.27 10.60
N LEU A 256 6.23 -5.77 9.48
CA LEU A 256 5.79 -7.02 8.89
C LEU A 256 6.07 -8.22 9.81
N VAL A 257 7.29 -8.36 10.34
CA VAL A 257 7.68 -9.49 11.21
C VAL A 257 6.88 -9.47 12.50
N GLU A 258 6.78 -8.32 13.17
CA GLU A 258 6.00 -8.19 14.41
C GLU A 258 4.51 -8.55 14.19
N ASN A 259 3.91 -8.09 13.09
CA ASN A 259 2.53 -8.39 12.78
C ASN A 259 2.32 -9.86 12.37
N ALA A 260 3.24 -10.46 11.62
CA ALA A 260 3.18 -11.88 11.25
C ALA A 260 3.23 -12.82 12.47
N GLN A 261 3.88 -12.38 13.55
CA GLN A 261 3.95 -13.12 14.81
C GLN A 261 2.73 -12.85 15.72
N SER A 262 1.99 -11.77 15.49
CA SER A 262 0.99 -11.25 16.43
C SER A 262 -0.45 -11.55 16.02
N VAL A 263 -0.73 -11.64 14.71
CA VAL A 263 -2.09 -11.83 14.18
C VAL A 263 -2.13 -12.97 13.15
N LYS A 264 -3.34 -13.47 12.88
CA LYS A 264 -3.59 -14.50 11.86
C LYS A 264 -4.09 -13.92 10.54
N LEU A 265 -4.27 -12.62 10.48
CA LEU A 265 -4.73 -11.92 9.29
C LEU A 265 -3.71 -11.99 8.15
N PRO A 266 -4.14 -12.10 6.89
CA PRO A 266 -3.28 -11.89 5.75
C PRO A 266 -2.62 -10.50 5.81
N LEU A 267 -1.31 -10.44 5.60
CA LEU A 267 -0.54 -9.20 5.63
C LEU A 267 -0.13 -8.78 4.22
N ILE A 268 -0.25 -7.49 3.94
CA ILE A 268 0.30 -6.85 2.75
C ILE A 268 1.53 -6.06 3.18
N ALA A 269 2.68 -6.38 2.62
CA ALA A 269 3.89 -5.59 2.84
C ALA A 269 3.91 -4.41 1.87
N SER A 270 3.91 -3.19 2.40
CA SER A 270 4.09 -1.95 1.66
C SER A 270 4.94 -0.94 2.42
N GLY A 271 5.48 0.04 1.70
CA GLY A 271 6.44 1.01 2.24
C GLY A 271 7.88 0.63 1.86
N GLY A 272 8.46 1.33 0.88
CA GLY A 272 9.85 1.15 0.48
C GLY A 272 10.20 -0.08 -0.34
N ILE A 273 9.25 -0.88 -0.81
CA ILE A 273 9.50 -1.98 -1.75
C ILE A 273 9.87 -1.39 -3.12
N ARG A 274 11.03 -1.77 -3.65
CA ARG A 274 11.63 -1.23 -4.88
C ARG A 274 11.95 -2.29 -5.92
N SER A 275 12.12 -3.55 -5.52
CA SER A 275 12.61 -4.64 -6.35
C SER A 275 11.82 -5.93 -6.13
N GLY A 276 11.92 -6.88 -7.07
CA GLY A 276 11.38 -8.22 -6.88
C GLY A 276 12.12 -9.01 -5.80
N THR A 277 13.35 -8.65 -5.47
CA THR A 277 14.07 -9.22 -4.32
C THR A 277 13.49 -8.73 -2.99
N ASP A 278 13.04 -7.47 -2.88
CA ASP A 278 12.32 -7.00 -1.70
C ASP A 278 10.99 -7.73 -1.55
N ILE A 279 10.29 -7.96 -2.68
CA ILE A 279 9.05 -8.77 -2.71
C ILE A 279 9.34 -10.17 -2.16
N ALA A 280 10.40 -10.85 -2.63
CA ALA A 280 10.77 -12.18 -2.16
C ALA A 280 11.07 -12.20 -0.65
N LYS A 281 11.81 -11.20 -0.15
CA LYS A 281 12.11 -11.04 1.28
C LYS A 281 10.85 -10.81 2.11
N ALA A 282 9.95 -9.94 1.66
CA ALA A 282 8.68 -9.69 2.34
C ALA A 282 7.82 -10.95 2.43
N LEU A 283 7.73 -11.74 1.36
CA LEU A 283 6.99 -13.01 1.36
C LEU A 283 7.63 -14.04 2.30
N ALA A 284 8.96 -14.12 2.34
CA ALA A 284 9.68 -14.99 3.28
C ALA A 284 9.50 -14.56 4.74
N LEU A 285 9.25 -13.27 5.00
CA LEU A 285 8.94 -12.72 6.33
C LEU A 285 7.47 -12.84 6.73
N GLY A 286 6.61 -13.41 5.88
CA GLY A 286 5.21 -13.70 6.23
C GLY A 286 4.17 -12.84 5.51
N ALA A 287 4.53 -12.00 4.54
CA ALA A 287 3.55 -11.31 3.73
C ALA A 287 2.75 -12.28 2.85
N SER A 288 1.46 -12.05 2.72
CA SER A 288 0.58 -12.75 1.77
C SER A 288 0.62 -12.09 0.39
N LEU A 289 0.72 -10.75 0.37
CA LEU A 289 0.91 -9.92 -0.82
C LEU A 289 1.93 -8.82 -0.54
N THR A 290 2.43 -8.23 -1.60
CA THR A 290 3.21 -6.98 -1.54
C THR A 290 2.51 -5.87 -2.30
N SER A 291 2.78 -4.63 -1.92
CA SER A 291 2.21 -3.46 -2.56
C SER A 291 3.30 -2.45 -2.91
N VAL A 292 3.32 -2.03 -4.18
CA VAL A 292 4.24 -1.00 -4.69
C VAL A 292 3.44 0.21 -5.17
N SER A 293 3.92 1.40 -4.84
CA SER A 293 3.24 2.66 -5.21
C SER A 293 4.17 3.58 -6.01
N GLN A 294 5.04 4.27 -5.33
CA GLN A 294 5.91 5.29 -5.94
C GLN A 294 6.75 4.78 -7.12
N PRO A 295 7.35 3.56 -7.11
CA PRO A 295 8.09 3.06 -8.26
C PRO A 295 7.24 2.88 -9.53
N ILE A 296 5.92 2.78 -9.37
CA ILE A 296 4.97 2.63 -10.49
C ILE A 296 4.44 3.98 -10.96
N LEU A 297 4.43 5.02 -10.11
CA LEU A 297 3.86 6.32 -10.44
C LEU A 297 4.49 6.95 -11.67
N GLU A 298 5.82 6.92 -11.77
CA GLU A 298 6.55 7.46 -12.91
C GLU A 298 6.21 6.74 -14.23
N ALA A 299 6.09 5.41 -14.18
CA ALA A 299 5.69 4.61 -15.32
C ALA A 299 4.22 4.87 -15.70
N ALA A 300 3.33 5.00 -14.69
CA ALA A 300 1.91 5.25 -14.91
C ALA A 300 1.61 6.60 -15.55
N VAL A 301 2.43 7.61 -15.27
CA VAL A 301 2.35 8.92 -15.95
C VAL A 301 2.74 8.81 -17.42
N LYS A 302 3.68 7.93 -17.77
CA LYS A 302 4.11 7.70 -19.16
C LYS A 302 3.07 6.89 -19.95
N GLY A 303 2.38 5.94 -19.30
CA GLY A 303 1.30 5.19 -19.94
C GLY A 303 1.18 3.73 -19.46
N PRO A 304 0.18 3.01 -20.00
CA PRO A 304 -0.11 1.63 -19.57
C PRO A 304 0.99 0.64 -19.98
N LYS A 305 1.68 0.87 -21.10
CA LYS A 305 2.77 0.02 -21.58
C LYS A 305 3.96 0.07 -20.61
N GLU A 306 4.42 1.25 -20.27
CA GLU A 306 5.54 1.49 -19.35
C GLU A 306 5.19 0.94 -17.94
N THR A 307 3.93 1.10 -17.52
CA THR A 307 3.42 0.53 -16.27
C THR A 307 3.51 -1.00 -16.28
N GLN A 308 3.04 -1.63 -17.36
CA GLN A 308 3.09 -3.08 -17.53
C GLN A 308 4.54 -3.58 -17.54
N GLU A 309 5.44 -2.93 -18.28
CA GLU A 309 6.86 -3.28 -18.35
C GLU A 309 7.51 -3.21 -16.97
N LYS A 310 7.26 -2.16 -16.20
CA LYS A 310 7.81 -2.02 -14.83
C LYS A 310 7.30 -3.11 -13.89
N LEU A 311 6.01 -3.43 -13.92
CA LEU A 311 5.43 -4.52 -13.12
C LEU A 311 5.98 -5.88 -13.55
N THR A 312 6.16 -6.12 -14.85
CA THR A 312 6.74 -7.36 -15.37
C THR A 312 8.18 -7.54 -14.88
N CYS A 313 9.00 -6.46 -14.85
CA CYS A 313 10.35 -6.53 -14.29
C CYS A 313 10.35 -7.00 -12.83
N LEU A 314 9.48 -6.44 -11.99
CA LEU A 314 9.37 -6.84 -10.57
C LEU A 314 8.97 -8.33 -10.43
N ILE A 315 8.04 -8.79 -11.26
CA ILE A 315 7.59 -10.20 -11.29
C ILE A 315 8.75 -11.13 -11.70
N GLU A 316 9.52 -10.75 -12.70
CA GLU A 316 10.65 -11.57 -13.14
C GLU A 316 11.83 -11.55 -12.15
N GLU A 317 12.07 -10.45 -11.46
CA GLU A 317 13.02 -10.39 -10.35
C GLU A 317 12.61 -11.32 -9.22
N LEU A 318 11.31 -11.33 -8.83
CA LEU A 318 10.77 -12.27 -7.85
C LEU A 318 10.98 -13.74 -8.30
N ARG A 319 10.65 -14.05 -9.56
CA ARG A 319 10.86 -15.40 -10.12
C ARG A 319 12.32 -15.84 -10.05
N ASN A 320 13.25 -14.92 -10.35
CA ASN A 320 14.69 -15.19 -10.22
C ASN A 320 15.11 -15.43 -8.77
N ALA A 321 14.62 -14.62 -7.83
CA ALA A 321 14.90 -14.80 -6.41
C ALA A 321 14.41 -16.18 -5.93
N MET A 322 13.19 -16.58 -6.29
CA MET A 322 12.65 -17.89 -5.97
C MET A 322 13.50 -19.04 -6.55
N PHE A 323 13.93 -18.90 -7.80
CA PHE A 323 14.84 -19.89 -8.39
C PHE A 323 16.13 -20.04 -7.60
N LEU A 324 16.74 -18.91 -7.21
CA LEU A 324 18.03 -18.89 -6.51
C LEU A 324 17.96 -19.40 -5.06
N VAL A 325 16.77 -19.53 -4.49
CA VAL A 325 16.55 -20.13 -3.16
C VAL A 325 15.92 -21.53 -3.24
N GLY A 326 15.64 -22.05 -4.45
CA GLY A 326 15.08 -23.37 -4.67
C GLY A 326 13.57 -23.45 -4.31
N ALA A 327 12.83 -22.36 -4.42
CA ALA A 327 11.38 -22.29 -4.15
C ALA A 327 10.59 -22.39 -5.47
N GLU A 328 9.84 -23.45 -5.67
CA GLU A 328 8.99 -23.62 -6.86
C GLU A 328 7.62 -22.94 -6.71
N LYS A 329 7.16 -22.76 -5.47
CA LYS A 329 5.88 -22.10 -5.12
C LYS A 329 6.11 -21.06 -4.04
N LEU A 330 5.17 -20.12 -3.91
CA LEU A 330 5.23 -19.09 -2.86
C LEU A 330 5.24 -19.69 -1.43
N ASN A 331 4.55 -20.81 -1.22
CA ASN A 331 4.59 -21.52 0.06
C ASN A 331 5.97 -22.13 0.39
N ASP A 332 6.80 -22.40 -0.62
CA ASP A 332 8.18 -22.86 -0.40
C ASP A 332 9.06 -21.67 -0.03
N LEU A 333 8.82 -20.51 -0.67
CA LEU A 333 9.52 -19.26 -0.34
C LEU A 333 9.23 -18.80 1.09
N SER A 334 7.98 -18.88 1.55
CA SER A 334 7.61 -18.51 2.93
C SER A 334 8.24 -19.41 4.00
N LYS A 335 8.76 -20.57 3.62
CA LYS A 335 9.49 -21.51 4.49
C LYS A 335 11.00 -21.43 4.30
N SER A 336 11.47 -20.65 3.34
CA SER A 336 12.91 -20.48 3.08
C SER A 336 13.58 -19.81 4.29
N PRO A 337 14.74 -20.30 4.71
CA PRO A 337 15.45 -19.66 5.81
C PRO A 337 15.91 -18.27 5.42
N VAL A 338 15.76 -17.34 6.37
CA VAL A 338 16.21 -15.96 6.25
C VAL A 338 17.23 -15.64 7.34
N VAL A 339 18.17 -14.77 7.04
CA VAL A 339 19.06 -14.18 8.03
C VAL A 339 18.71 -12.73 8.18
N ILE A 340 18.44 -12.30 9.40
CA ILE A 340 18.14 -10.91 9.75
C ILE A 340 19.35 -10.35 10.50
N THR A 341 19.88 -9.24 10.04
CA THR A 341 21.07 -8.56 10.59
C THR A 341 20.78 -7.08 10.84
N GLY A 342 21.81 -6.32 11.13
CA GLY A 342 21.78 -4.86 11.17
C GLY A 342 20.77 -4.26 12.13
N LYS A 343 20.21 -3.13 11.76
CA LYS A 343 19.22 -2.39 12.57
C LYS A 343 17.91 -3.16 12.71
N THR A 344 17.50 -3.90 11.69
CA THR A 344 16.27 -4.69 11.72
C THR A 344 16.34 -5.77 12.82
N ALA A 345 17.47 -6.48 12.94
CA ALA A 345 17.66 -7.47 13.99
C ALA A 345 17.74 -6.85 15.42
N GLN A 346 18.20 -5.60 15.53
CA GLN A 346 18.25 -4.90 16.82
C GLN A 346 16.87 -4.41 17.26
N TRP A 347 15.98 -4.20 16.32
CA TRP A 347 14.60 -3.78 16.59
C TRP A 347 13.73 -4.96 17.04
N LEU A 348 13.86 -6.11 16.37
CA LEU A 348 13.13 -7.36 16.65
C LEU A 348 13.68 -8.09 17.89
#